data_6d12e18a5e951cc1516c779482cd8a85
#
_entry.id   6d12e18a5e951cc1516c779482cd8a85
#
_cell.length_a   1.000
_cell.length_b   1.000
_cell.length_c   1.000
_cell.angle_alpha   90.00
_cell.angle_beta   90.00
_cell.angle_gamma   90.00
#
_symmetry.space_group_name_H-M   'P 1'
#
loop_
_entity.id
_entity.type
_entity.pdbx_description
1 polymer ?
#
loop_
_entity_poly.entity_id
_entity_poly.type
_entity_poly.pdbx_seq_one_letter_code
_entity_poly.pdbx_strand_id
1 'polypeptide(L)'
;MKNRKLLSGPYLFWAVSFIIIPLLMILYYGLTDKNGHATLSNLALITTPENLKALGLALLLSFVSTMICLFLTYPLAMILSEKQVNQTSFIVLIFILPMWMNFLLRTLAWQNLLEKNGVINMILSFFHLPELNLINTPYAIILGMVYNFLPFMVLPIYNVLSKIDRDVISAARDLGANSIQTFVRIILPLSVPGIISGITMVFVPSLTTFVISDLLGGSKILLIGNVIEQEFKQGSNWNTGSGLSLVLMLFIIASMAMIAKYDKDGEGTAF
;
A
#
# COMPACT_ATOMS: atom_id res chain seq x y z
N MET A 1 -34.71 15.64 16.43
CA MET A 1 -33.23 15.57 16.47
C MET A 1 -32.66 14.56 17.47
N LYS A 2 -33.40 14.17 18.53
CA LYS A 2 -32.94 13.25 19.59
C LYS A 2 -32.73 11.80 19.12
N ASN A 3 -33.50 11.33 18.11
CA ASN A 3 -33.46 9.94 17.64
C ASN A 3 -32.29 9.65 16.65
N ARG A 4 -31.62 10.65 16.09
CA ARG A 4 -30.45 10.43 15.22
C ARG A 4 -29.22 9.94 15.99
N LYS A 5 -29.08 10.30 17.26
CA LYS A 5 -27.99 9.85 18.13
C LYS A 5 -28.13 8.37 18.52
N LEU A 6 -29.35 7.82 18.56
CA LEU A 6 -29.60 6.40 18.82
C LEU A 6 -29.22 5.52 17.62
N LEU A 7 -29.37 6.03 16.40
CA LEU A 7 -29.00 5.30 15.16
C LEU A 7 -27.49 5.11 15.00
N SER A 8 -26.66 5.96 15.63
CA SER A 8 -25.20 5.78 15.65
C SER A 8 -24.71 4.83 16.75
N GLY A 9 -25.58 4.40 17.66
CA GLY A 9 -25.23 3.51 18.79
C GLY A 9 -24.55 2.21 18.36
N PRO A 10 -25.12 1.42 17.43
CA PRO A 10 -24.49 0.18 16.95
C PRO A 10 -23.13 0.41 16.32
N TYR A 11 -22.96 1.49 15.54
CA TYR A 11 -21.68 1.85 14.94
C TYR A 11 -20.63 2.23 16.01
N LEU A 12 -21.03 3.03 16.99
CA LEU A 12 -20.13 3.42 18.10
C LEU A 12 -19.70 2.20 18.91
N PHE A 13 -20.64 1.29 19.23
CA PHE A 13 -20.31 0.04 19.92
C PHE A 13 -19.31 -0.79 19.12
N TRP A 14 -19.53 -0.95 17.81
CA TRP A 14 -18.62 -1.65 16.93
C TRP A 14 -17.25 -0.97 16.89
N ALA A 15 -17.20 0.35 16.69
CA ALA A 15 -15.94 1.11 16.61
C ALA A 15 -15.14 1.03 17.93
N VAL A 16 -15.80 1.14 19.07
CA VAL A 16 -15.14 0.99 20.39
C VAL A 16 -14.58 -0.42 20.53
N SER A 17 -15.39 -1.46 20.26
CA SER A 17 -15.02 -2.85 20.50
C SER A 17 -13.91 -3.33 19.56
N PHE A 18 -13.93 -2.96 18.28
CA PHE A 18 -13.05 -3.51 17.25
C PHE A 18 -11.92 -2.56 16.80
N ILE A 19 -11.98 -1.29 17.15
CA ILE A 19 -10.91 -0.34 16.82
C ILE A 19 -10.25 0.18 18.10
N ILE A 20 -11.02 0.78 19.02
CA ILE A 20 -10.45 1.48 20.18
C ILE A 20 -9.83 0.49 21.16
N ILE A 21 -10.54 -0.58 21.53
CA ILE A 21 -10.02 -1.56 22.50
C ILE A 21 -8.72 -2.22 21.99
N PRO A 22 -8.61 -2.76 20.75
CA PRO A 22 -7.36 -3.31 20.27
C PRO A 22 -6.21 -2.29 20.23
N LEU A 23 -6.48 -1.03 19.86
CA LEU A 23 -5.46 0.02 19.89
C LEU A 23 -4.98 0.32 21.30
N LEU A 24 -5.90 0.37 22.29
CA LEU A 24 -5.53 0.55 23.69
C LEU A 24 -4.75 -0.65 24.24
N MET A 25 -5.07 -1.88 23.80
CA MET A 25 -4.29 -3.08 24.14
C MET A 25 -2.87 -3.00 23.59
N ILE A 26 -2.70 -2.62 22.32
CA ILE A 26 -1.36 -2.42 21.72
C ILE A 26 -0.60 -1.33 22.49
N LEU A 27 -1.26 -0.23 22.85
CA LEU A 27 -0.64 0.83 23.62
C LEU A 27 -0.22 0.35 25.01
N TYR A 28 -1.11 -0.37 25.70
CA TYR A 28 -0.84 -0.91 27.03
C TYR A 28 0.33 -1.91 27.00
N TYR A 29 0.26 -2.95 26.19
CA TYR A 29 1.32 -3.95 26.10
C TYR A 29 2.64 -3.39 25.56
N GLY A 30 2.60 -2.46 24.61
CA GLY A 30 3.80 -1.84 24.07
C GLY A 30 4.55 -0.97 25.07
N LEU A 31 3.85 -0.38 26.04
CA LEU A 31 4.40 0.48 27.09
C LEU A 31 4.57 -0.20 28.47
N THR A 32 4.32 -1.52 28.57
CA THR A 32 4.49 -2.27 29.81
C THR A 32 5.42 -3.47 29.60
N ASP A 33 6.08 -3.89 30.68
CA ASP A 33 6.82 -5.15 30.72
C ASP A 33 5.89 -6.34 31.07
N LYS A 34 6.47 -7.56 31.15
CA LYS A 34 5.72 -8.78 31.53
C LYS A 34 5.15 -8.73 32.95
N ASN A 35 5.65 -7.86 33.79
CA ASN A 35 5.19 -7.67 35.19
C ASN A 35 4.16 -6.52 35.31
N GLY A 36 3.82 -5.85 34.21
CA GLY A 36 2.89 -4.73 34.20
C GLY A 36 3.50 -3.38 34.57
N HIS A 37 4.82 -3.28 34.72
CA HIS A 37 5.51 -2.01 34.97
C HIS A 37 5.67 -1.22 33.68
N ALA A 38 5.46 0.10 33.74
CA ALA A 38 5.65 0.98 32.59
C ALA A 38 7.12 0.98 32.12
N THR A 39 7.34 0.76 30.83
CA THR A 39 8.67 0.72 30.21
C THR A 39 8.64 1.19 28.77
N LEU A 40 9.74 1.76 28.31
CA LEU A 40 9.96 2.08 26.89
C LEU A 40 10.90 1.07 26.20
N SER A 41 11.35 0.03 26.91
CA SER A 41 12.29 -0.95 26.38
C SER A 41 11.75 -1.68 25.15
N ASN A 42 10.43 -1.95 25.11
CA ASN A 42 9.80 -2.60 23.95
C ASN A 42 9.86 -1.74 22.67
N LEU A 43 9.78 -0.41 22.81
CA LEU A 43 9.94 0.52 21.69
C LEU A 43 11.41 0.55 21.22
N ALA A 44 12.37 0.46 22.15
CA ALA A 44 13.78 0.47 21.82
C ALA A 44 14.22 -0.78 21.04
N LEU A 45 13.47 -1.88 21.08
CA LEU A 45 13.76 -3.09 20.32
C LEU A 45 13.78 -2.87 18.80
N ILE A 46 13.15 -1.81 18.28
CA ILE A 46 13.26 -1.44 16.85
C ILE A 46 14.71 -1.13 16.45
N THR A 47 15.56 -0.71 17.39
CA THR A 47 16.96 -0.35 17.14
C THR A 47 17.91 -1.55 17.11
N THR A 48 17.42 -2.76 17.37
CA THR A 48 18.24 -3.98 17.20
C THR A 48 18.65 -4.14 15.74
N PRO A 49 19.85 -4.66 15.44
CA PRO A 49 20.31 -4.79 14.05
C PRO A 49 19.36 -5.57 13.15
N GLU A 50 18.73 -6.62 13.68
CA GLU A 50 17.77 -7.45 12.94
C GLU A 50 16.51 -6.66 12.58
N ASN A 51 15.93 -5.93 13.53
CA ASN A 51 14.72 -5.15 13.34
C ASN A 51 14.95 -3.93 12.43
N LEU A 52 16.11 -3.26 12.58
CA LEU A 52 16.50 -2.17 11.68
C LEU A 52 16.68 -2.66 10.25
N LYS A 53 17.28 -3.84 10.06
CA LYS A 53 17.42 -4.46 8.73
C LYS A 53 16.05 -4.80 8.14
N ALA A 54 15.17 -5.40 8.94
CA ALA A 54 13.81 -5.75 8.51
C ALA A 54 12.98 -4.50 8.16
N LEU A 55 13.09 -3.43 8.96
CA LEU A 55 12.45 -2.13 8.68
C LEU A 55 13.02 -1.48 7.42
N GLY A 56 14.35 -1.45 7.29
CA GLY A 56 15.03 -0.88 6.12
C GLY A 56 14.63 -1.60 4.82
N LEU A 57 14.57 -2.94 4.84
CA LEU A 57 14.08 -3.72 3.71
C LEU A 57 12.60 -3.44 3.41
N ALA A 58 11.75 -3.40 4.43
CA ALA A 58 10.34 -3.09 4.26
C ALA A 58 10.15 -1.70 3.61
N LEU A 59 10.86 -0.68 4.09
CA LEU A 59 10.85 0.66 3.52
C LEU A 59 11.32 0.69 2.06
N LEU A 60 12.43 0.01 1.76
CA LEU A 60 12.99 -0.03 0.41
C LEU A 60 12.02 -0.71 -0.57
N LEU A 61 11.53 -1.92 -0.22
CA LEU A 61 10.65 -2.68 -1.11
C LEU A 61 9.29 -2.00 -1.29
N SER A 62 8.74 -1.39 -0.23
CA SER A 62 7.50 -0.63 -0.30
C SER A 62 7.65 0.62 -1.16
N PHE A 63 8.76 1.35 -1.01
CA PHE A 63 9.06 2.51 -1.84
C PHE A 63 9.20 2.14 -3.32
N VAL A 64 10.02 1.13 -3.63
CA VAL A 64 10.21 0.66 -5.01
C VAL A 64 8.89 0.19 -5.61
N SER A 65 8.11 -0.61 -4.89
CA SER A 65 6.80 -1.09 -5.36
C SER A 65 5.83 0.07 -5.61
N THR A 66 5.81 1.07 -4.73
CA THR A 66 4.97 2.26 -4.88
C THR A 66 5.37 3.08 -6.11
N MET A 67 6.67 3.25 -6.35
CA MET A 67 7.17 3.96 -7.55
C MET A 67 6.81 3.19 -8.83
N ILE A 68 6.97 1.87 -8.85
CA ILE A 68 6.55 1.05 -9.99
C ILE A 68 5.04 1.17 -10.22
N CYS A 69 4.23 1.08 -9.17
CA CYS A 69 2.79 1.29 -9.28
C CYS A 69 2.47 2.67 -9.88
N LEU A 70 3.12 3.74 -9.41
CA LEU A 70 2.91 5.09 -9.93
C LEU A 70 3.27 5.19 -11.42
N PHE A 71 4.42 4.66 -11.81
CA PHE A 71 4.88 4.66 -13.21
C PHE A 71 3.95 3.91 -14.15
N LEU A 72 3.41 2.77 -13.71
CA LEU A 72 2.47 1.98 -14.50
C LEU A 72 1.07 2.61 -14.54
N THR A 73 0.64 3.13 -13.40
CA THR A 73 -0.73 3.63 -13.23
C THR A 73 -0.95 4.98 -13.90
N TYR A 74 0.01 5.89 -13.82
CA TYR A 74 -0.19 7.26 -14.27
C TYR A 74 -0.52 7.35 -15.78
N PRO A 75 0.25 6.73 -16.70
CA PRO A 75 -0.10 6.69 -18.12
C PRO A 75 -1.45 6.00 -18.37
N LEU A 76 -1.71 4.93 -17.64
CA LEU A 76 -2.97 4.19 -17.73
C LEU A 76 -4.15 5.07 -17.33
N ALA A 77 -4.08 5.75 -16.19
CA ALA A 77 -5.13 6.65 -15.71
C ALA A 77 -5.36 7.83 -16.66
N MET A 78 -4.30 8.37 -17.29
CA MET A 78 -4.42 9.39 -18.33
C MET A 78 -5.23 8.89 -19.52
N ILE A 79 -4.86 7.73 -20.08
CA ILE A 79 -5.59 7.14 -21.23
C ILE A 79 -7.05 6.87 -20.87
N LEU A 80 -7.32 6.42 -19.65
CA LEU A 80 -8.67 6.16 -19.17
C LEU A 80 -9.48 7.44 -18.99
N SER A 81 -8.87 8.52 -18.51
CA SER A 81 -9.55 9.81 -18.30
C SER A 81 -9.91 10.52 -19.61
N GLU A 82 -9.22 10.24 -20.70
CA GLU A 82 -9.52 10.82 -22.02
C GLU A 82 -10.69 10.15 -22.74
N LYS A 83 -11.05 8.93 -22.37
CA LYS A 83 -12.14 8.17 -23.02
C LYS A 83 -13.51 8.57 -22.51
N GLN A 84 -14.53 8.43 -23.38
CA GLN A 84 -15.92 8.73 -22.99
C GLN A 84 -16.44 7.79 -21.89
N VAL A 85 -17.26 8.34 -20.98
CA VAL A 85 -17.73 7.74 -19.72
C VAL A 85 -18.23 6.28 -19.82
N ASN A 86 -18.93 5.91 -20.88
CA ASN A 86 -19.51 4.56 -21.00
C ASN A 86 -18.49 3.42 -21.22
N GLN A 87 -17.36 3.69 -21.88
CA GLN A 87 -16.30 2.70 -22.08
C GLN A 87 -15.34 2.66 -20.90
N THR A 88 -15.18 3.75 -20.20
CA THR A 88 -14.27 3.91 -19.08
C THR A 88 -14.72 3.13 -17.85
N SER A 89 -16.02 3.08 -17.56
CA SER A 89 -16.57 2.33 -16.42
C SER A 89 -16.27 0.84 -16.51
N PHE A 90 -16.33 0.25 -17.71
CA PHE A 90 -16.00 -1.17 -17.91
C PHE A 90 -14.50 -1.44 -17.75
N ILE A 91 -13.64 -0.55 -18.25
CA ILE A 91 -12.17 -0.72 -18.16
C ILE A 91 -11.72 -0.57 -16.70
N VAL A 92 -12.24 0.42 -15.97
CA VAL A 92 -11.97 0.57 -14.53
C VAL A 92 -12.42 -0.68 -13.77
N LEU A 93 -13.56 -1.25 -14.12
CA LEU A 93 -14.05 -2.50 -13.52
C LEU A 93 -13.05 -3.66 -13.71
N ILE A 94 -12.42 -3.80 -14.88
CA ILE A 94 -11.40 -4.83 -15.13
C ILE A 94 -10.23 -4.72 -14.15
N PHE A 95 -9.80 -3.50 -13.78
CA PHE A 95 -8.74 -3.31 -12.78
C PHE A 95 -9.21 -3.60 -11.34
N ILE A 96 -10.51 -3.43 -11.07
CA ILE A 96 -11.10 -3.72 -9.76
C ILE A 96 -11.43 -5.21 -9.60
N LEU A 97 -11.80 -5.90 -10.68
CA LEU A 97 -12.16 -7.33 -10.63
C LEU A 97 -11.14 -8.22 -9.89
N PRO A 98 -9.83 -8.09 -10.11
CA PRO A 98 -8.85 -8.85 -9.33
C PRO A 98 -8.92 -8.61 -7.82
N MET A 99 -9.41 -7.45 -7.37
CA MET A 99 -9.54 -7.15 -5.92
C MET A 99 -10.63 -7.99 -5.25
N TRP A 100 -11.61 -8.50 -6.00
CA TRP A 100 -12.68 -9.38 -5.48
C TRP A 100 -12.18 -10.80 -5.21
N MET A 101 -11.03 -11.17 -5.79
CA MET A 101 -10.39 -12.44 -5.46
C MET A 101 -9.74 -12.35 -4.09
N ASN A 102 -9.75 -13.47 -3.37
CA ASN A 102 -9.06 -13.57 -2.09
C ASN A 102 -7.57 -13.22 -2.25
N PHE A 103 -7.07 -12.30 -1.43
CA PHE A 103 -5.70 -11.80 -1.45
C PHE A 103 -4.65 -12.92 -1.32
N LEU A 104 -4.91 -13.88 -0.42
CA LEU A 104 -4.00 -14.99 -0.16
C LEU A 104 -3.92 -15.93 -1.37
N LEU A 105 -5.07 -16.27 -1.97
CA LEU A 105 -5.11 -17.12 -3.16
C LEU A 105 -4.38 -16.49 -4.35
N ARG A 106 -4.50 -15.17 -4.53
CA ARG A 106 -3.75 -14.45 -5.57
C ARG A 106 -2.24 -14.53 -5.34
N THR A 107 -1.81 -14.36 -4.11
CA THR A 107 -0.38 -14.41 -3.78
C THR A 107 0.17 -15.84 -3.91
N LEU A 108 -0.61 -16.87 -3.53
CA LEU A 108 -0.26 -18.27 -3.76
C LEU A 108 -0.20 -18.62 -5.26
N ALA A 109 -1.07 -18.06 -6.08
CA ALA A 109 -1.00 -18.24 -7.53
C ALA A 109 0.31 -17.68 -8.10
N TRP A 110 0.74 -16.50 -7.65
CA TRP A 110 2.05 -15.93 -8.02
C TRP A 110 3.21 -16.79 -7.52
N GLN A 111 3.12 -17.33 -6.30
CA GLN A 111 4.11 -18.27 -5.78
C GLN A 111 4.29 -19.46 -6.73
N ASN A 112 3.20 -20.14 -7.10
CA ASN A 112 3.24 -21.28 -8.01
C ASN A 112 3.77 -20.91 -9.41
N LEU A 113 3.47 -19.70 -9.92
CA LEU A 113 3.97 -19.24 -11.20
C LEU A 113 5.50 -19.00 -11.19
N LEU A 114 6.03 -18.48 -10.07
CA LEU A 114 7.43 -18.08 -9.90
C LEU A 114 8.33 -19.23 -9.42
N GLU A 115 7.77 -20.35 -8.96
CA GLU A 115 8.55 -21.51 -8.52
C GLU A 115 9.46 -22.06 -9.63
N LYS A 116 10.49 -22.81 -9.21
CA LYS A 116 11.46 -23.37 -10.14
C LYS A 116 10.81 -24.24 -11.22
N ASN A 117 9.82 -25.05 -10.83
CA ASN A 117 9.01 -25.88 -11.73
C ASN A 117 7.70 -25.18 -12.11
N GLY A 118 7.62 -23.85 -11.94
CA GLY A 118 6.44 -23.05 -12.24
C GLY A 118 6.26 -22.78 -13.73
N VAL A 119 5.09 -22.25 -14.07
CA VAL A 119 4.67 -22.00 -15.45
C VAL A 119 5.66 -21.09 -16.19
N ILE A 120 6.26 -20.09 -15.51
CA ILE A 120 7.22 -19.19 -16.14
C ILE A 120 8.47 -19.95 -16.62
N ASN A 121 9.05 -20.77 -15.76
CA ASN A 121 10.22 -21.57 -16.11
C ASN A 121 9.89 -22.67 -17.13
N MET A 122 8.66 -23.20 -17.10
CA MET A 122 8.20 -24.15 -18.12
C MET A 122 8.12 -23.49 -19.51
N ILE A 123 7.65 -22.24 -19.59
CA ILE A 123 7.63 -21.47 -20.83
C ILE A 123 9.09 -21.15 -21.30
N LEU A 124 9.96 -20.72 -20.39
CA LEU A 124 11.37 -20.45 -20.72
C LEU A 124 12.07 -21.71 -21.26
N SER A 125 11.85 -22.86 -20.61
CA SER A 125 12.38 -24.15 -21.05
C SER A 125 11.89 -24.52 -22.45
N PHE A 126 10.62 -24.27 -22.76
CA PHE A 126 10.05 -24.51 -24.11
C PHE A 126 10.80 -23.69 -25.20
N PHE A 127 11.23 -22.47 -24.86
CA PHE A 127 12.04 -21.63 -25.75
C PHE A 127 13.54 -21.85 -25.63
N HIS A 128 14.00 -22.91 -24.92
CA HIS A 128 15.41 -23.22 -24.67
C HIS A 128 16.16 -22.08 -23.95
N LEU A 129 15.46 -21.26 -23.16
CA LEU A 129 16.03 -20.20 -22.34
C LEU A 129 16.42 -20.74 -20.95
N PRO A 130 17.42 -20.16 -20.28
CA PRO A 130 17.82 -20.58 -18.95
C PRO A 130 16.70 -20.36 -17.91
N GLU A 131 16.58 -21.30 -16.99
CA GLU A 131 15.67 -21.19 -15.85
C GLU A 131 16.06 -20.00 -14.96
N LEU A 132 15.05 -19.29 -14.45
CA LEU A 132 15.21 -18.14 -13.56
C LEU A 132 14.84 -18.53 -12.12
N ASN A 133 15.69 -18.16 -11.17
CA ASN A 133 15.37 -18.25 -9.76
C ASN A 133 14.59 -16.98 -9.33
N LEU A 134 13.28 -16.98 -9.54
CA LEU A 134 12.43 -15.83 -9.28
C LEU A 134 11.91 -15.84 -7.84
N ILE A 135 11.47 -16.99 -7.34
CA ILE A 135 10.90 -17.15 -6.00
C ILE A 135 11.97 -16.95 -4.91
N ASN A 136 11.55 -16.55 -3.71
CA ASN A 136 12.42 -16.28 -2.55
C ASN A 136 13.43 -15.15 -2.81
N THR A 137 13.02 -14.15 -3.61
CA THR A 137 13.84 -12.98 -3.93
C THR A 137 13.08 -11.69 -3.60
N PRO A 138 13.80 -10.57 -3.38
CA PRO A 138 13.15 -9.27 -3.22
C PRO A 138 12.30 -8.88 -4.44
N TYR A 139 12.68 -9.32 -5.64
CA TYR A 139 11.95 -9.05 -6.88
C TYR A 139 10.58 -9.73 -6.90
N ALA A 140 10.47 -10.96 -6.38
CA ALA A 140 9.18 -11.63 -6.23
C ALA A 140 8.26 -10.87 -5.26
N ILE A 141 8.79 -10.37 -4.17
CA ILE A 141 8.03 -9.56 -3.20
C ILE A 141 7.54 -8.27 -3.86
N ILE A 142 8.41 -7.55 -4.57
CA ILE A 142 8.04 -6.32 -5.30
C ILE A 142 6.93 -6.63 -6.32
N LEU A 143 7.07 -7.69 -7.11
CA LEU A 143 6.06 -8.10 -8.08
C LEU A 143 4.72 -8.41 -7.40
N GLY A 144 4.75 -9.14 -6.29
CA GLY A 144 3.55 -9.42 -5.49
C GLY A 144 2.91 -8.16 -4.91
N MET A 145 3.70 -7.22 -4.39
CA MET A 145 3.22 -5.92 -3.90
C MET A 145 2.60 -5.10 -5.03
N VAL A 146 3.30 -4.96 -6.16
CA VAL A 146 2.80 -4.21 -7.33
C VAL A 146 1.49 -4.79 -7.82
N TYR A 147 1.42 -6.10 -8.05
CA TYR A 147 0.20 -6.75 -8.52
C TYR A 147 -0.99 -6.57 -7.57
N ASN A 148 -0.76 -6.73 -6.27
CA ASN A 148 -1.83 -6.64 -5.29
C ASN A 148 -2.29 -5.20 -5.03
N PHE A 149 -1.38 -4.22 -5.09
CA PHE A 149 -1.68 -2.84 -4.69
C PHE A 149 -1.85 -1.86 -5.86
N LEU A 150 -1.53 -2.24 -7.10
CA LEU A 150 -1.70 -1.39 -8.29
C LEU A 150 -3.12 -0.80 -8.42
N PRO A 151 -4.22 -1.55 -8.21
CA PRO A 151 -5.56 -0.99 -8.32
C PRO A 151 -5.83 0.17 -7.35
N PHE A 152 -5.22 0.16 -6.16
CA PHE A 152 -5.34 1.23 -5.17
C PHE A 152 -4.65 2.53 -5.61
N MET A 153 -3.69 2.45 -6.54
CA MET A 153 -3.07 3.62 -7.17
C MET A 153 -3.92 4.14 -8.34
N VAL A 154 -4.54 3.23 -9.12
CA VAL A 154 -5.31 3.60 -10.31
C VAL A 154 -6.49 4.50 -9.96
N LEU A 155 -7.28 4.12 -8.95
CA LEU A 155 -8.54 4.78 -8.62
C LEU A 155 -8.38 6.25 -8.23
N PRO A 156 -7.49 6.63 -7.27
CA PRO A 156 -7.32 8.03 -6.89
C PRO A 156 -6.82 8.89 -8.04
N ILE A 157 -5.82 8.41 -8.79
CA ILE A 157 -5.24 9.17 -9.91
C ILE A 157 -6.29 9.36 -11.02
N TYR A 158 -7.00 8.30 -11.39
CA TYR A 158 -8.10 8.37 -12.36
C TYR A 158 -9.20 9.34 -11.92
N ASN A 159 -9.62 9.28 -10.66
CA ASN A 159 -10.68 10.14 -10.14
C ASN A 159 -10.31 11.62 -10.20
N VAL A 160 -9.06 11.97 -9.99
CA VAL A 160 -8.61 13.37 -10.10
C VAL A 160 -8.44 13.76 -11.56
N LEU A 161 -7.80 12.95 -12.38
CA LEU A 161 -7.60 13.24 -13.81
C LEU A 161 -8.92 13.37 -14.57
N SER A 162 -9.92 12.58 -14.24
CA SER A 162 -11.25 12.64 -14.89
C SER A 162 -12.06 13.89 -14.54
N LYS A 163 -11.67 14.61 -13.47
CA LYS A 163 -12.29 15.87 -13.05
C LYS A 163 -11.62 17.12 -13.64
N ILE A 164 -10.45 16.96 -14.27
CA ILE A 164 -9.77 18.09 -14.92
C ILE A 164 -10.62 18.57 -16.10
N ASP A 165 -10.95 19.88 -16.07
CA ASP A 165 -11.74 20.49 -17.12
C ASP A 165 -10.95 20.48 -18.45
N ARG A 166 -11.57 19.95 -19.49
CA ARG A 166 -10.98 19.90 -20.84
C ARG A 166 -10.77 21.28 -21.44
N ASP A 167 -11.56 22.26 -21.05
CA ASP A 167 -11.43 23.63 -21.54
C ASP A 167 -10.12 24.25 -21.08
N VAL A 168 -9.62 23.92 -19.89
CA VAL A 168 -8.29 24.34 -19.42
C VAL A 168 -7.18 23.77 -20.31
N ILE A 169 -7.31 22.51 -20.71
CA ILE A 169 -6.34 21.83 -21.58
C ILE A 169 -6.39 22.45 -22.99
N SER A 170 -7.60 22.73 -23.50
CA SER A 170 -7.79 23.33 -24.83
C SER A 170 -7.26 24.76 -24.85
N ALA A 171 -7.57 25.59 -23.86
CA ALA A 171 -7.06 26.96 -23.73
C ALA A 171 -5.53 27.03 -23.70
N ALA A 172 -4.89 26.07 -23.01
CA ALA A 172 -3.43 26.00 -23.00
C ALA A 172 -2.86 25.71 -24.41
N ARG A 173 -3.50 24.83 -25.18
CA ARG A 173 -3.09 24.51 -26.54
C ARG A 173 -3.32 25.69 -27.49
N ASP A 174 -4.40 26.42 -27.33
CA ASP A 174 -4.70 27.65 -28.10
C ASP A 174 -3.66 28.74 -27.83
N LEU A 175 -3.09 28.80 -26.62
CA LEU A 175 -1.96 29.65 -26.25
C LEU A 175 -0.59 29.11 -26.74
N GLY A 176 -0.58 28.06 -27.55
CA GLY A 176 0.65 27.49 -28.15
C GLY A 176 1.41 26.50 -27.28
N ALA A 177 0.83 26.01 -26.17
CA ALA A 177 1.47 24.98 -25.37
C ALA A 177 1.53 23.64 -26.10
N ASN A 178 2.71 23.04 -26.18
CA ASN A 178 2.86 21.67 -26.69
C ASN A 178 2.39 20.62 -25.65
N SER A 179 2.25 19.37 -26.07
CA SER A 179 1.75 18.28 -25.22
C SER A 179 2.57 18.10 -23.93
N ILE A 180 3.90 18.26 -23.98
CA ILE A 180 4.78 18.14 -22.82
C ILE A 180 4.56 19.32 -21.87
N GLN A 181 4.44 20.54 -22.39
CA GLN A 181 4.15 21.73 -21.59
C GLN A 181 2.78 21.63 -20.92
N THR A 182 1.75 21.21 -21.64
CA THR A 182 0.41 20.98 -21.10
C THR A 182 0.46 19.92 -19.99
N PHE A 183 1.18 18.82 -20.20
CA PHE A 183 1.34 17.78 -19.20
C PHE A 183 2.04 18.30 -17.93
N VAL A 184 3.23 18.87 -18.07
CA VAL A 184 4.07 19.25 -16.91
C VAL A 184 3.51 20.46 -16.15
N ARG A 185 2.91 21.43 -16.86
CA ARG A 185 2.48 22.70 -16.26
C ARG A 185 1.01 22.71 -15.83
N ILE A 186 0.18 21.81 -16.34
CA ILE A 186 -1.25 21.79 -16.07
C ILE A 186 -1.70 20.45 -15.50
N ILE A 187 -1.57 19.36 -16.27
CA ILE A 187 -2.13 18.07 -15.87
C ILE A 187 -1.43 17.52 -14.61
N LEU A 188 -0.10 17.52 -14.60
CA LEU A 188 0.67 16.97 -13.48
C LEU A 188 0.43 17.74 -12.17
N PRO A 189 0.48 19.10 -12.12
CA PRO A 189 0.17 19.82 -10.89
C PRO A 189 -1.27 19.61 -10.41
N LEU A 190 -2.26 19.60 -11.32
CA LEU A 190 -3.65 19.35 -10.97
C LEU A 190 -3.91 17.91 -10.51
N SER A 191 -3.04 16.96 -10.89
CA SER A 191 -3.17 15.55 -10.48
C SER A 191 -2.42 15.21 -9.17
N VAL A 192 -1.65 16.13 -8.61
CA VAL A 192 -0.88 15.90 -7.36
C VAL A 192 -1.73 15.34 -6.22
N PRO A 193 -2.95 15.82 -5.92
CA PRO A 193 -3.78 15.25 -4.87
C PRO A 193 -4.09 13.76 -5.10
N GLY A 194 -4.37 13.37 -6.35
CA GLY A 194 -4.60 11.98 -6.74
C GLY A 194 -3.34 11.12 -6.60
N ILE A 195 -2.16 11.68 -6.94
CA ILE A 195 -0.87 11.01 -6.78
C ILE A 195 -0.57 10.77 -5.30
N ILE A 196 -0.75 11.79 -4.45
CA ILE A 196 -0.53 11.70 -3.01
C ILE A 196 -1.44 10.64 -2.38
N SER A 197 -2.73 10.67 -2.71
CA SER A 197 -3.70 9.67 -2.25
C SER A 197 -3.31 8.26 -2.70
N GLY A 198 -2.94 8.09 -3.98
CA GLY A 198 -2.50 6.81 -4.52
C GLY A 198 -1.22 6.29 -3.86
N ILE A 199 -0.21 7.15 -3.66
CA ILE A 199 1.02 6.79 -2.93
C ILE A 199 0.67 6.30 -1.52
N THR A 200 -0.18 7.01 -0.79
CA THR A 200 -0.57 6.63 0.57
C THR A 200 -1.28 5.28 0.60
N MET A 201 -2.22 5.06 -0.34
CA MET A 201 -2.99 3.81 -0.44
C MET A 201 -2.17 2.60 -0.85
N VAL A 202 -1.00 2.78 -1.45
CA VAL A 202 -0.08 1.70 -1.83
C VAL A 202 1.06 1.54 -0.83
N PHE A 203 1.70 2.63 -0.41
CA PHE A 203 2.88 2.59 0.44
C PHE A 203 2.59 2.01 1.83
N VAL A 204 1.50 2.46 2.47
CA VAL A 204 1.16 2.01 3.84
C VAL A 204 0.90 0.50 3.90
N PRO A 205 -0.01 -0.10 3.09
CA PRO A 205 -0.21 -1.54 3.11
C PRO A 205 1.01 -2.33 2.62
N SER A 206 1.82 -1.79 1.71
CA SER A 206 3.08 -2.42 1.30
C SER A 206 4.08 -2.51 2.44
N LEU A 207 4.19 -1.45 3.26
CA LEU A 207 5.10 -1.40 4.39
C LEU A 207 4.71 -2.38 5.51
N THR A 208 3.42 -2.59 5.71
CA THR A 208 2.89 -3.42 6.80
C THR A 208 2.63 -4.86 6.39
N THR A 209 2.76 -5.20 5.10
CA THR A 209 2.48 -6.56 4.62
C THR A 209 3.50 -7.56 5.18
N PHE A 210 3.01 -8.73 5.56
CA PHE A 210 3.82 -9.89 5.93
C PHE A 210 3.49 -11.11 5.04
N VAL A 211 2.26 -11.24 4.59
CA VAL A 211 1.81 -12.40 3.77
C VAL A 211 2.55 -12.49 2.44
N ILE A 212 2.77 -11.34 1.76
CA ILE A 212 3.48 -11.34 0.47
C ILE A 212 4.94 -11.76 0.67
N SER A 213 5.60 -11.24 1.70
CA SER A 213 6.99 -11.60 1.99
C SER A 213 7.14 -13.04 2.47
N ASP A 214 6.19 -13.59 3.23
CA ASP A 214 6.22 -15.00 3.62
C ASP A 214 6.09 -15.93 2.41
N LEU A 215 5.14 -15.67 1.53
CA LEU A 215 4.86 -16.54 0.40
C LEU A 215 5.86 -16.39 -0.74
N LEU A 216 6.29 -15.17 -1.05
CA LEU A 216 7.14 -14.90 -2.22
C LEU A 216 8.61 -14.68 -1.85
N GLY A 217 8.91 -14.25 -0.63
CA GLY A 217 10.29 -14.07 -0.13
C GLY A 217 10.82 -15.26 0.66
N GLY A 218 9.93 -16.16 1.06
CA GLY A 218 10.26 -17.29 1.92
C GLY A 218 10.81 -16.81 3.28
N SER A 219 11.23 -17.74 4.12
CA SER A 219 11.79 -17.42 5.45
C SER A 219 13.15 -16.68 5.42
N LYS A 220 13.70 -16.42 4.25
CA LYS A 220 15.00 -15.74 4.09
C LYS A 220 14.91 -14.21 4.08
N ILE A 221 13.76 -13.66 3.73
CA ILE A 221 13.56 -12.22 3.61
C ILE A 221 12.46 -11.81 4.58
N LEU A 222 12.89 -11.36 5.76
CA LEU A 222 11.97 -10.88 6.79
C LEU A 222 11.79 -9.36 6.66
N LEU A 223 10.55 -8.93 6.53
CA LEU A 223 10.14 -7.54 6.63
C LEU A 223 9.67 -7.25 8.06
N ILE A 224 9.55 -5.99 8.42
CA ILE A 224 9.11 -5.61 9.78
C ILE A 224 7.74 -6.20 10.12
N GLY A 225 6.83 -6.32 9.15
CA GLY A 225 5.53 -6.95 9.32
C GLY A 225 5.64 -8.43 9.73
N ASN A 226 6.62 -9.18 9.18
CA ASN A 226 6.88 -10.58 9.55
C ASN A 226 7.42 -10.68 10.97
N VAL A 227 8.32 -9.77 11.37
CA VAL A 227 8.87 -9.75 12.73
C VAL A 227 7.75 -9.52 13.74
N ILE A 228 6.89 -8.53 13.49
CA ILE A 228 5.74 -8.23 14.37
C ILE A 228 4.79 -9.43 14.45
N GLU A 229 4.47 -10.04 13.33
CA GLU A 229 3.59 -11.22 13.26
C GLU A 229 4.18 -12.42 14.03
N GLN A 230 5.50 -12.67 13.89
CA GLN A 230 6.19 -13.76 14.60
C GLN A 230 6.18 -13.54 16.12
N GLU A 231 6.38 -12.31 16.60
CA GLU A 231 6.31 -12.00 18.04
C GLU A 231 4.93 -12.29 18.63
N PHE A 232 3.86 -11.98 17.89
CA PHE A 232 2.49 -12.29 18.34
C PHE A 232 2.16 -13.79 18.28
N LYS A 233 2.63 -14.51 17.25
CA LYS A 233 2.26 -15.92 17.03
C LYS A 233 3.19 -16.90 17.74
N GLN A 234 4.49 -16.74 17.57
CA GLN A 234 5.49 -17.73 18.02
C GLN A 234 6.11 -17.38 19.38
N GLY A 235 6.41 -16.10 19.58
CA GLY A 235 7.04 -15.61 20.79
C GLY A 235 6.11 -15.53 21.98
N SER A 236 4.78 -15.54 21.76
CA SER A 236 3.77 -15.18 22.77
C SER A 236 4.16 -13.91 23.56
N ASN A 237 4.94 -13.05 22.93
CA ASN A 237 5.52 -11.86 23.53
C ASN A 237 4.76 -10.63 23.06
N TRP A 238 3.55 -10.48 23.60
CA TRP A 238 2.64 -9.38 23.26
C TRP A 238 3.27 -8.00 23.49
N ASN A 239 4.16 -7.89 24.50
CA ASN A 239 4.84 -6.64 24.80
C ASN A 239 5.80 -6.23 23.67
N THR A 240 6.63 -7.14 23.18
CA THR A 240 7.55 -6.88 22.07
C THR A 240 6.79 -6.59 20.78
N GLY A 241 5.84 -7.46 20.39
CA GLY A 241 5.03 -7.28 19.18
C GLY A 241 4.27 -5.96 19.20
N SER A 242 3.67 -5.59 20.34
CA SER A 242 3.00 -4.31 20.49
C SER A 242 3.95 -3.12 20.46
N GLY A 243 5.15 -3.23 21.07
CA GLY A 243 6.17 -2.18 21.03
C GLY A 243 6.62 -1.86 19.61
N LEU A 244 6.96 -2.89 18.82
CA LEU A 244 7.32 -2.75 17.41
C LEU A 244 6.16 -2.19 16.57
N SER A 245 4.92 -2.64 16.83
CA SER A 245 3.73 -2.13 16.16
C SER A 245 3.49 -0.65 16.44
N LEU A 246 3.71 -0.18 17.69
CA LEU A 246 3.60 1.23 18.04
C LEU A 246 4.62 2.08 17.31
N VAL A 247 5.87 1.65 17.23
CA VAL A 247 6.91 2.38 16.49
C VAL A 247 6.54 2.48 15.01
N LEU A 248 6.10 1.37 14.41
CA LEU A 248 5.67 1.37 13.00
C LEU A 248 4.45 2.27 12.77
N MET A 249 3.46 2.24 13.68
CA MET A 249 2.29 3.11 13.63
C MET A 249 2.66 4.60 13.71
N LEU A 250 3.54 4.97 14.64
CA LEU A 250 4.03 6.35 14.76
C LEU A 250 4.78 6.79 13.51
N PHE A 251 5.60 5.90 12.93
CA PHE A 251 6.28 6.17 11.67
C PHE A 251 5.30 6.41 10.52
N ILE A 252 4.25 5.59 10.40
CA ILE A 252 3.21 5.75 9.38
C ILE A 252 2.46 7.06 9.58
N ILE A 253 2.03 7.37 10.80
CA ILE A 253 1.32 8.64 11.11
C ILE A 253 2.20 9.84 10.78
N ALA A 254 3.49 9.81 11.14
CA ALA A 254 4.42 10.88 10.82
C ALA A 254 4.61 11.06 9.31
N SER A 255 4.77 9.96 8.56
CA SER A 255 4.88 10.00 7.10
C SER A 255 3.61 10.51 6.44
N MET A 256 2.43 10.07 6.88
CA MET A 256 1.15 10.57 6.38
C MET A 256 0.95 12.06 6.70
N ALA A 257 1.28 12.50 7.91
CA ALA A 257 1.19 13.91 8.29
C ALA A 257 2.14 14.80 7.47
N MET A 258 3.33 14.28 7.14
CA MET A 258 4.28 14.97 6.26
C MET A 258 3.71 15.10 4.84
N ILE A 259 3.15 14.02 4.30
CA ILE A 259 2.53 14.00 2.96
C ILE A 259 1.31 14.95 2.92
N ALA A 260 0.43 14.88 3.93
CA ALA A 260 -0.75 15.74 4.02
C ALA A 260 -0.44 17.23 4.12
N LYS A 261 0.75 17.60 4.64
CA LYS A 261 1.18 19.01 4.66
C LYS A 261 1.42 19.57 3.26
N TYR A 262 1.75 18.72 2.29
CA TYR A 262 1.90 19.12 0.88
C TYR A 262 0.58 19.08 0.11
N ASP A 263 -0.48 18.49 0.67
CA ASP A 263 -1.83 18.41 0.11
C ASP A 263 -2.73 19.60 0.58
N LYS A 264 -2.14 20.75 0.87
CA LYS A 264 -2.83 21.92 1.44
C LYS A 264 -3.96 22.51 0.58
N ASP A 265 -4.08 22.10 -0.67
CA ASP A 265 -5.12 22.56 -1.60
C ASP A 265 -6.09 21.43 -2.04
N GLY A 266 -6.01 20.28 -1.41
CA GLY A 266 -6.83 19.10 -1.73
C GLY A 266 -8.21 19.12 -1.09
N GLU A 267 -9.17 19.78 -1.71
CA GLU A 267 -10.60 19.45 -1.54
C GLU A 267 -10.88 18.02 -2.03
N GLY A 268 -10.39 17.01 -1.39
CA GLY A 268 -10.62 15.70 -1.97
C GLY A 268 -10.39 14.46 -1.11
N THR A 269 -9.82 14.59 0.05
CA THR A 269 -9.65 13.44 0.97
C THR A 269 -10.30 13.70 2.31
N ALA A 270 -11.63 13.90 2.28
CA ALA A 270 -12.43 13.63 3.46
C ALA A 270 -12.67 12.13 3.49
N PHE A 271 -12.03 11.44 4.44
CA PHE A 271 -12.45 10.13 4.91
C PHE A 271 -13.85 10.18 5.53
#